data_273c053f155796e6d3e53d18af198951
#
_entry.id   273c053f155796e6d3e53d18af198951
#
_cell.length_a   1.000
_cell.length_b   1.000
_cell.length_c   1.000
_cell.angle_alpha   90.00
_cell.angle_beta   90.00
_cell.angle_gamma   90.00
#
_symmetry.space_group_name_H-M   'P 1'
#
loop_
_entity.id
_entity.type
_entity.pdbx_description
1 polymer ?
#
loop_
_entity_poly.entity_id
_entity_poly.type
_entity_poly.pdbx_seq_one_letter_code
_entity_poly.pdbx_strand_id
1 'polypeptide(L)'
;MYTTLISADDLKTLSGNFRVFDCSADLAKPEAGRQQFEEQHIAGAAFADINTDLSTHDKALAVNGGRHPLPSREHFAKWLSANGVSNDTQVVVYDRQGMNYCGRLWWMLKWCGHEAVAVLDGGLQAWVAEAGAVETGAGSKALAAHFVLGAPLVELKLTADVADNLGKPSQTIVDARAPARYKGETEPFDPVAGHIPGALNRPFNSNIASDGLMKPASILRAEFDALLSLQHARTVVHHCGSGISAIPNILAMEVAGLGRTALYAGSWSEWCNTPGLPLSLIHI
;
A
#
# COMPACT_ATOMS: atom_id res chain seq x y z
N MET A 1 8.63 -11.86 -15.15
CA MET A 1 8.58 -10.65 -14.32
C MET A 1 7.13 -10.41 -13.89
N TYR A 2 6.89 -10.30 -12.62
CA TYR A 2 5.58 -10.04 -12.00
C TYR A 2 5.54 -8.59 -11.51
N THR A 3 4.45 -7.86 -11.76
CA THR A 3 4.37 -6.41 -11.50
C THR A 3 3.20 -5.99 -10.63
N THR A 4 2.19 -6.86 -10.46
CA THR A 4 1.00 -6.63 -9.62
C THR A 4 0.81 -7.74 -8.59
N LEU A 5 0.36 -8.90 -9.02
CA LEU A 5 0.15 -10.08 -8.20
C LEU A 5 1.07 -11.23 -8.64
N ILE A 6 1.37 -12.11 -7.70
CA ILE A 6 2.01 -13.41 -7.94
C ILE A 6 1.26 -14.46 -7.12
N SER A 7 0.95 -15.61 -7.69
CA SER A 7 0.34 -16.72 -6.96
C SER A 7 1.37 -17.47 -6.10
N ALA A 8 0.90 -18.25 -5.13
CA ALA A 8 1.78 -19.10 -4.34
C ALA A 8 2.50 -20.14 -5.21
N ASP A 9 1.84 -20.71 -6.22
CA ASP A 9 2.44 -21.66 -7.15
C ASP A 9 3.52 -21.02 -8.03
N ASP A 10 3.27 -19.82 -8.54
CA ASP A 10 4.28 -19.08 -9.30
C ASP A 10 5.49 -18.73 -8.43
N LEU A 11 5.27 -18.34 -7.18
CA LEU A 11 6.36 -18.03 -6.25
C LEU A 11 7.20 -19.27 -5.91
N LYS A 12 6.60 -20.46 -5.75
CA LYS A 12 7.33 -21.72 -5.54
C LYS A 12 8.29 -22.05 -6.69
N THR A 13 7.91 -21.69 -7.91
CA THR A 13 8.70 -21.97 -9.12
C THR A 13 9.60 -20.80 -9.51
N LEU A 14 9.50 -19.68 -8.81
CA LEU A 14 10.32 -18.49 -9.07
C LEU A 14 11.79 -18.79 -8.84
N SER A 15 12.63 -18.45 -9.82
CA SER A 15 14.06 -18.68 -9.79
C SER A 15 14.84 -17.42 -10.19
N GLY A 16 16.14 -17.42 -9.93
CA GLY A 16 17.01 -16.29 -10.25
C GLY A 16 17.13 -15.30 -9.11
N ASN A 17 17.32 -14.01 -9.44
CA ASN A 17 17.51 -12.94 -8.46
C ASN A 17 16.15 -12.44 -7.96
N PHE A 18 15.70 -12.92 -6.81
CA PHE A 18 14.48 -12.43 -6.18
C PHE A 18 14.62 -12.24 -4.66
N ARG A 19 13.78 -11.40 -4.11
CA ARG A 19 13.66 -11.13 -2.66
C ARG A 19 12.21 -11.18 -2.23
N VAL A 20 11.96 -11.78 -1.06
CA VAL A 20 10.63 -11.86 -0.45
C VAL A 20 10.62 -11.02 0.83
N PHE A 21 9.60 -10.20 1.04
CA PHE A 21 9.44 -9.38 2.23
C PHE A 21 8.08 -9.62 2.89
N ASP A 22 8.13 -9.90 4.20
CA ASP A 22 6.96 -9.89 5.08
C ASP A 22 6.73 -8.46 5.60
N CYS A 23 5.58 -7.92 5.33
CA CYS A 23 5.15 -6.59 5.78
C CYS A 23 4.00 -6.68 6.80
N SER A 24 3.80 -7.83 7.44
CA SER A 24 2.74 -8.01 8.44
C SER A 24 2.86 -6.99 9.56
N ALA A 25 1.73 -6.41 9.96
CA ALA A 25 1.70 -5.36 10.96
C ALA A 25 0.37 -5.36 11.74
N ASP A 26 0.38 -4.67 12.86
CA ASP A 26 -0.81 -4.25 13.60
C ASP A 26 -0.57 -2.83 14.09
N LEU A 27 -1.34 -1.86 13.57
CA LEU A 27 -1.16 -0.45 13.92
C LEU A 27 -1.50 -0.12 15.37
N ALA A 28 -2.26 -0.99 16.06
CA ALA A 28 -2.56 -0.86 17.49
C ALA A 28 -1.46 -1.48 18.37
N LYS A 29 -0.63 -2.37 17.80
CA LYS A 29 0.43 -3.11 18.49
C LYS A 29 1.69 -3.12 17.63
N PRO A 30 2.55 -2.10 17.69
CA PRO A 30 3.70 -1.94 16.78
C PRO A 30 4.62 -3.17 16.68
N GLU A 31 4.82 -3.90 17.80
CA GLU A 31 5.70 -5.07 17.83
C GLU A 31 5.07 -6.35 17.24
N ALA A 32 3.74 -6.37 17.04
CA ALA A 32 3.03 -7.59 16.64
C ALA A 32 3.47 -8.09 15.26
N GLY A 33 3.78 -7.19 14.32
CA GLY A 33 4.25 -7.59 13.00
C GLY A 33 5.55 -8.38 13.05
N ARG A 34 6.53 -7.88 13.81
CA ARG A 34 7.81 -8.59 14.01
C ARG A 34 7.63 -9.90 14.76
N GLN A 35 6.82 -9.94 15.81
CA GLN A 35 6.53 -11.17 16.55
C GLN A 35 5.90 -12.22 15.63
N GLN A 36 4.91 -11.85 14.82
CA GLN A 36 4.29 -12.75 13.84
C GLN A 36 5.30 -13.26 12.80
N PHE A 37 6.22 -12.40 12.36
CA PHE A 37 7.31 -12.81 11.46
C PHE A 37 8.24 -13.83 12.13
N GLU A 38 8.68 -13.58 13.35
CA GLU A 38 9.56 -14.48 14.09
C GLU A 38 8.89 -15.81 14.44
N GLU A 39 7.58 -15.82 14.65
CA GLU A 39 6.80 -17.05 14.87
C GLU A 39 6.70 -17.90 13.61
N GLN A 40 6.47 -17.28 12.44
CA GLN A 40 6.40 -17.99 11.17
C GLN A 40 6.49 -17.00 10.00
N HIS A 41 7.34 -17.27 9.02
CA HIS A 41 7.40 -16.51 7.77
C HIS A 41 7.79 -17.40 6.58
N ILE A 42 7.66 -16.93 5.36
CA ILE A 42 8.11 -17.62 4.15
C ILE A 42 9.63 -17.81 4.24
N ALA A 43 10.10 -19.04 3.99
CA ALA A 43 11.52 -19.35 4.06
C ALA A 43 12.37 -18.40 3.20
N GLY A 44 13.40 -17.81 3.79
CA GLY A 44 14.27 -16.83 3.13
C GLY A 44 13.71 -15.40 3.05
N ALA A 45 12.53 -15.13 3.59
CA ALA A 45 11.99 -13.77 3.63
C ALA A 45 12.74 -12.86 4.61
N ALA A 46 12.68 -11.56 4.35
CA ALA A 46 13.07 -10.51 5.29
C ALA A 46 11.84 -9.77 5.80
N PHE A 47 11.93 -9.18 6.98
CA PHE A 47 10.87 -8.35 7.55
C PHE A 47 11.04 -6.89 7.11
N ALA A 48 9.94 -6.25 6.70
CA ALA A 48 9.88 -4.82 6.38
C ALA A 48 8.86 -4.14 7.31
N ASP A 49 9.36 -3.39 8.27
CA ASP A 49 8.54 -2.73 9.28
C ASP A 49 7.84 -1.49 8.72
N ILE A 50 6.51 -1.43 8.88
CA ILE A 50 5.69 -0.33 8.39
C ILE A 50 6.05 1.01 9.06
N ASN A 51 6.49 1.00 10.32
CA ASN A 51 6.74 2.19 11.11
C ASN A 51 8.16 2.73 10.94
N THR A 52 9.17 1.86 10.74
CA THR A 52 10.59 2.24 10.74
C THR A 52 11.24 2.13 9.37
N ASP A 53 10.82 1.19 8.52
CA ASP A 53 11.39 0.97 7.19
C ASP A 53 10.56 1.64 6.09
N LEU A 54 9.22 1.57 6.19
CA LEU A 54 8.28 2.06 5.17
C LEU A 54 7.65 3.41 5.54
N SER A 55 8.00 3.96 6.67
CA SER A 55 7.62 5.29 7.15
C SER A 55 8.78 5.95 7.86
N THR A 56 8.72 7.28 8.04
CA THR A 56 9.71 8.00 8.85
C THR A 56 9.05 9.09 9.69
N HIS A 57 9.50 9.25 10.92
CA HIS A 57 9.09 10.35 11.79
C HIS A 57 10.16 11.45 11.86
N ASP A 58 11.29 11.27 11.18
CA ASP A 58 12.28 12.33 10.99
C ASP A 58 11.76 13.34 9.96
N LYS A 59 11.45 14.54 10.43
CA LYS A 59 10.93 15.64 9.59
C LYS A 59 11.88 16.04 8.45
N ALA A 60 13.18 15.79 8.59
CA ALA A 60 14.16 16.08 7.55
C ALA A 60 14.11 15.07 6.40
N LEU A 61 13.58 13.88 6.64
CA LEU A 61 13.47 12.79 5.67
C LEU A 61 12.05 12.60 5.17
N ALA A 62 11.04 13.14 5.87
CA ALA A 62 9.63 12.97 5.56
C ALA A 62 9.22 13.79 4.32
N VAL A 63 8.53 13.14 3.38
CA VAL A 63 8.01 13.77 2.15
C VAL A 63 6.63 14.39 2.37
N ASN A 64 5.85 13.85 3.29
CA ASN A 64 4.49 14.29 3.64
C ASN A 64 4.28 14.21 5.16
N GLY A 65 3.19 14.80 5.63
CA GLY A 65 2.76 14.69 7.03
C GLY A 65 1.92 13.42 7.31
N GLY A 66 1.14 13.48 8.39
CA GLY A 66 0.28 12.38 8.82
C GLY A 66 1.00 11.36 9.71
N ARG A 67 0.34 10.22 10.00
CA ARG A 67 0.85 9.22 10.95
C ARG A 67 1.94 8.32 10.40
N HIS A 68 1.98 8.11 9.06
CA HIS A 68 2.98 7.26 8.40
C HIS A 68 3.60 8.01 7.20
N PRO A 69 4.40 9.06 7.45
CA PRO A 69 5.01 9.82 6.38
C PRO A 69 5.97 8.95 5.54
N LEU A 70 5.96 9.17 4.24
CA LEU A 70 6.93 8.54 3.34
C LEU A 70 8.34 9.05 3.65
N PRO A 71 9.36 8.18 3.76
CA PRO A 71 10.75 8.62 3.69
C PRO A 71 11.07 9.17 2.31
N SER A 72 12.13 9.97 2.16
CA SER A 72 12.58 10.38 0.84
C SER A 72 12.97 9.17 -0.02
N ARG A 73 12.84 9.30 -1.34
CA ARG A 73 13.18 8.22 -2.28
C ARG A 73 14.64 7.80 -2.16
N GLU A 74 15.53 8.76 -1.90
CA GLU A 74 16.96 8.55 -1.70
C GLU A 74 17.24 7.76 -0.42
N HIS A 75 16.50 8.04 0.65
CA HIS A 75 16.61 7.28 1.90
C HIS A 75 16.11 5.86 1.71
N PHE A 76 14.97 5.70 1.07
CA PHE A 76 14.39 4.38 0.79
C PHE A 76 15.25 3.55 -0.18
N ALA A 77 15.90 4.17 -1.19
CA ALA A 77 16.84 3.49 -2.09
C ALA A 77 18.06 2.90 -1.36
N LYS A 78 18.54 3.58 -0.30
CA LYS A 78 19.59 3.04 0.58
C LYS A 78 19.10 1.82 1.36
N TRP A 79 17.86 1.87 1.86
CA TRP A 79 17.21 0.74 2.53
C TRP A 79 17.08 -0.46 1.57
N LEU A 80 16.62 -0.26 0.34
CA LEU A 80 16.56 -1.30 -0.69
C LEU A 80 17.92 -1.95 -0.94
N SER A 81 18.96 -1.13 -1.12
CA SER A 81 20.32 -1.61 -1.32
C SER A 81 20.82 -2.44 -0.14
N ALA A 82 20.59 -1.98 1.10
CA ALA A 82 20.98 -2.70 2.32
C ALA A 82 20.25 -4.03 2.49
N ASN A 83 19.04 -4.16 1.93
CA ASN A 83 18.23 -5.37 1.97
C ASN A 83 18.38 -6.27 0.74
N GLY A 84 19.43 -6.06 -0.06
CA GLY A 84 19.79 -6.94 -1.17
C GLY A 84 18.92 -6.75 -2.42
N VAL A 85 18.30 -5.58 -2.60
CA VAL A 85 17.52 -5.25 -3.79
C VAL A 85 18.37 -4.42 -4.75
N SER A 86 18.52 -4.91 -5.98
CA SER A 86 19.08 -4.20 -7.14
C SER A 86 17.99 -3.96 -8.19
N ASN A 87 18.29 -3.24 -9.26
CA ASN A 87 17.29 -2.92 -10.28
C ASN A 87 16.79 -4.13 -11.10
N ASP A 88 17.48 -5.25 -11.05
CA ASP A 88 17.13 -6.53 -11.69
C ASP A 88 16.50 -7.56 -10.74
N THR A 89 16.32 -7.21 -9.46
CA THR A 89 15.73 -8.11 -8.45
C THR A 89 14.21 -8.15 -8.62
N GLN A 90 13.63 -9.35 -8.77
CA GLN A 90 12.18 -9.52 -8.59
C GLN A 90 11.86 -9.44 -7.09
N VAL A 91 11.07 -8.46 -6.70
CA VAL A 91 10.61 -8.33 -5.31
C VAL A 91 9.20 -8.92 -5.18
N VAL A 92 9.00 -9.73 -4.15
CA VAL A 92 7.68 -10.22 -3.75
C VAL A 92 7.40 -9.74 -2.34
N VAL A 93 6.24 -9.16 -2.14
CA VAL A 93 5.81 -8.62 -0.84
C VAL A 93 4.54 -9.31 -0.38
N TYR A 94 4.42 -9.58 0.91
CA TYR A 94 3.21 -10.16 1.47
C TYR A 94 2.94 -9.66 2.89
N ASP A 95 1.72 -9.91 3.35
CA ASP A 95 1.32 -9.77 4.75
C ASP A 95 0.31 -10.87 5.12
N ARG A 96 -0.27 -10.79 6.32
CA ARG A 96 -1.33 -11.68 6.82
C ARG A 96 -2.69 -10.98 6.89
N GLN A 97 -2.75 -9.73 6.46
CA GLN A 97 -3.89 -8.83 6.69
C GLN A 97 -4.57 -8.41 5.37
N GLY A 98 -4.61 -9.31 4.39
CA GLY A 98 -5.32 -9.10 3.13
C GLY A 98 -4.70 -8.00 2.27
N MET A 99 -3.38 -8.01 2.11
CA MET A 99 -2.60 -7.06 1.30
C MET A 99 -2.65 -5.61 1.81
N ASN A 100 -3.08 -5.41 3.05
CA ASN A 100 -3.27 -4.07 3.62
C ASN A 100 -1.94 -3.32 3.82
N TYR A 101 -0.90 -4.02 4.28
CA TYR A 101 0.39 -3.42 4.64
C TYR A 101 1.46 -3.61 3.56
N CYS A 102 1.53 -4.80 2.96
CA CYS A 102 2.54 -5.10 1.95
C CYS A 102 2.39 -4.23 0.69
N GLY A 103 1.18 -3.77 0.38
CA GLY A 103 0.94 -2.80 -0.67
C GLY A 103 1.83 -1.55 -0.54
N ARG A 104 2.15 -1.11 0.71
CA ARG A 104 3.02 0.06 0.93
C ARG A 104 4.40 -0.15 0.32
N LEU A 105 5.04 -1.30 0.56
CA LEU A 105 6.35 -1.62 -0.02
C LEU A 105 6.27 -1.76 -1.54
N TRP A 106 5.22 -2.42 -2.06
CA TRP A 106 4.95 -2.53 -3.50
C TRP A 106 4.87 -1.15 -4.17
N TRP A 107 4.12 -0.22 -3.60
CA TRP A 107 3.96 1.13 -4.14
C TRP A 107 5.25 1.94 -4.04
N MET A 108 5.97 1.86 -2.93
CA MET A 108 7.23 2.59 -2.72
C MET A 108 8.32 2.13 -3.70
N LEU A 109 8.39 0.83 -4.03
CA LEU A 109 9.27 0.32 -5.08
C LEU A 109 8.95 0.94 -6.44
N LYS A 110 7.67 0.95 -6.83
CA LYS A 110 7.23 1.61 -8.07
C LYS A 110 7.50 3.13 -8.04
N TRP A 111 7.33 3.75 -6.90
CA TRP A 111 7.67 5.16 -6.73
C TRP A 111 9.17 5.44 -6.88
N CYS A 112 10.02 4.46 -6.59
CA CYS A 112 11.47 4.51 -6.84
C CYS A 112 11.89 4.05 -8.26
N GLY A 113 10.92 3.78 -9.14
CA GLY A 113 11.19 3.38 -10.53
C GLY A 113 11.44 1.89 -10.72
N HIS A 114 11.10 1.04 -9.72
CA HIS A 114 11.28 -0.40 -9.78
C HIS A 114 9.98 -1.10 -10.18
N GLU A 115 9.92 -1.66 -11.39
CA GLU A 115 8.73 -2.31 -11.94
C GLU A 115 8.56 -3.75 -11.45
N ALA A 116 9.67 -4.48 -11.22
CA ALA A 116 9.68 -5.91 -10.90
C ALA A 116 9.29 -6.16 -9.43
N VAL A 117 8.08 -5.76 -9.04
CA VAL A 117 7.52 -5.99 -7.69
C VAL A 117 6.09 -6.50 -7.79
N ALA A 118 5.78 -7.56 -7.05
CA ALA A 118 4.44 -8.14 -6.97
C ALA A 118 4.03 -8.42 -5.52
N VAL A 119 2.72 -8.38 -5.28
CA VAL A 119 2.10 -8.80 -4.02
C VAL A 119 1.74 -10.27 -4.13
N LEU A 120 2.10 -11.08 -3.13
CA LEU A 120 1.68 -12.47 -3.04
C LEU A 120 0.17 -12.52 -2.76
N ASP A 121 -0.58 -13.02 -3.73
CA ASP A 121 -2.03 -13.13 -3.64
C ASP A 121 -2.43 -14.09 -2.53
N GLY A 122 -3.28 -13.62 -1.61
CA GLY A 122 -3.66 -14.35 -0.40
C GLY A 122 -2.61 -14.40 0.71
N GLY A 123 -1.43 -13.79 0.52
CA GLY A 123 -0.40 -13.63 1.54
C GLY A 123 0.14 -14.93 2.11
N LEU A 124 0.56 -14.91 3.40
CA LEU A 124 1.09 -16.10 4.07
C LEU A 124 0.09 -17.25 4.12
N GLN A 125 -1.20 -16.94 4.25
CA GLN A 125 -2.24 -17.97 4.33
C GLN A 125 -2.31 -18.81 3.05
N ALA A 126 -2.30 -18.17 1.88
CA ALA A 126 -2.28 -18.88 0.60
C ALA A 126 -0.98 -19.68 0.41
N TRP A 127 0.17 -19.12 0.82
CA TRP A 127 1.45 -19.82 0.78
C TRP A 127 1.45 -21.11 1.60
N VAL A 128 0.93 -21.04 2.83
CA VAL A 128 0.84 -22.22 3.72
C VAL A 128 -0.18 -23.24 3.22
N ALA A 129 -1.33 -22.79 2.69
CA ALA A 129 -2.35 -23.67 2.10
C ALA A 129 -1.79 -24.50 0.94
N GLU A 130 -0.89 -23.90 0.17
CA GLU A 130 -0.17 -24.57 -0.93
C GLU A 130 1.10 -25.31 -0.48
N ALA A 131 1.25 -25.58 0.81
CA ALA A 131 2.41 -26.26 1.40
C ALA A 131 3.77 -25.60 1.07
N GLY A 132 3.80 -24.27 0.95
CA GLY A 132 5.02 -23.50 0.78
C GLY A 132 5.92 -23.58 2.01
N ALA A 133 7.25 -23.57 1.80
CA ALA A 133 8.22 -23.67 2.88
C ALA A 133 8.17 -22.42 3.78
N VAL A 134 8.13 -22.66 5.11
CA VAL A 134 8.15 -21.62 6.13
C VAL A 134 9.30 -21.83 7.11
N GLU A 135 9.74 -20.76 7.76
CA GLU A 135 10.75 -20.78 8.82
C GLU A 135 10.36 -19.88 9.99
N THR A 136 11.12 -19.93 11.07
CA THR A 136 10.94 -19.16 12.31
C THR A 136 12.20 -18.35 12.60
N GLY A 137 12.09 -17.34 13.48
CA GLY A 137 13.23 -16.55 13.94
C GLY A 137 13.46 -15.27 13.15
N ALA A 138 14.67 -14.76 13.15
CA ALA A 138 14.97 -13.38 12.66
C ALA A 138 14.97 -13.23 11.13
N GLY A 139 14.75 -14.30 10.38
CA GLY A 139 14.76 -14.30 8.92
C GLY A 139 16.13 -14.14 8.28
N SER A 140 16.15 -14.04 6.96
CA SER A 140 17.38 -14.03 6.16
C SER A 140 17.96 -12.62 6.02
N LYS A 141 19.24 -12.43 6.34
CA LYS A 141 20.00 -11.22 5.99
C LYS A 141 20.56 -11.39 4.59
N ALA A 142 20.21 -10.47 3.70
CA ALA A 142 20.81 -10.41 2.37
C ALA A 142 22.19 -9.74 2.40
N LEU A 143 23.02 -10.10 1.43
CA LEU A 143 24.17 -9.25 1.08
C LEU A 143 23.65 -7.95 0.48
N ALA A 144 24.28 -6.84 0.83
CA ALA A 144 23.94 -5.54 0.25
C ALA A 144 24.09 -5.57 -1.27
N ALA A 145 23.15 -4.95 -1.96
CA ALA A 145 23.15 -4.77 -3.41
C ALA A 145 23.30 -3.27 -3.76
N HIS A 146 23.21 -2.94 -5.03
CA HIS A 146 23.23 -1.56 -5.50
C HIS A 146 21.91 -1.25 -6.22
N PHE A 147 21.07 -0.43 -5.61
CA PHE A 147 19.82 0.05 -6.19
C PHE A 147 19.98 1.49 -6.68
N VAL A 148 19.66 1.74 -7.93
CA VAL A 148 19.70 3.06 -8.56
C VAL A 148 18.28 3.58 -8.75
N LEU A 149 18.01 4.78 -8.24
CA LEU A 149 16.72 5.45 -8.41
C LEU A 149 16.39 5.68 -9.88
N GLY A 150 15.20 5.21 -10.29
CA GLY A 150 14.60 5.50 -11.59
C GLY A 150 13.58 6.65 -11.51
N ALA A 151 12.99 7.01 -12.65
CA ALA A 151 11.83 7.89 -12.69
C ALA A 151 10.63 7.20 -11.98
N PRO A 152 9.79 7.94 -11.24
CA PRO A 152 8.61 7.35 -10.60
C PRO A 152 7.67 6.71 -11.63
N LEU A 153 7.19 5.51 -11.34
CA LEU A 153 6.21 4.80 -12.16
C LEU A 153 4.77 5.02 -11.66
N VAL A 154 4.61 5.62 -10.50
CA VAL A 154 3.34 5.95 -9.83
C VAL A 154 3.35 7.41 -9.38
N GLU A 155 2.16 7.97 -9.18
CA GLU A 155 1.98 9.38 -8.85
C GLU A 155 1.70 9.57 -7.34
N LEU A 156 2.45 10.48 -6.71
CA LEU A 156 2.20 10.98 -5.36
C LEU A 156 1.52 12.34 -5.44
N LYS A 157 0.43 12.51 -4.70
CA LYS A 157 -0.20 13.82 -4.46
C LYS A 157 0.10 14.27 -3.04
N LEU A 158 0.47 15.53 -2.89
CA LEU A 158 0.62 16.18 -1.59
C LEU A 158 -0.68 16.89 -1.20
N THR A 159 -0.78 17.31 0.05
CA THR A 159 -1.97 17.99 0.60
C THR A 159 -2.38 19.21 -0.23
N ALA A 160 -1.41 20.01 -0.67
CA ALA A 160 -1.68 21.17 -1.54
C ALA A 160 -2.29 20.75 -2.89
N ASP A 161 -1.74 19.70 -3.53
CA ASP A 161 -2.27 19.22 -4.81
C ASP A 161 -3.73 18.78 -4.69
N VAL A 162 -4.07 18.08 -3.60
CA VAL A 162 -5.44 17.61 -3.35
C VAL A 162 -6.37 18.78 -3.04
N ALA A 163 -5.94 19.73 -2.22
CA ALA A 163 -6.72 20.90 -1.83
C ALA A 163 -7.00 21.82 -3.04
N ASP A 164 -5.99 22.10 -3.86
CA ASP A 164 -6.10 22.96 -5.03
C ASP A 164 -7.04 22.39 -6.11
N ASN A 165 -7.24 21.06 -6.13
CA ASN A 165 -8.11 20.37 -7.07
C ASN A 165 -9.43 19.88 -6.46
N LEU A 166 -9.75 20.29 -5.23
CA LEU A 166 -10.98 19.88 -4.57
C LEU A 166 -12.22 20.34 -5.35
N GLY A 167 -13.13 19.39 -5.64
CA GLY A 167 -14.36 19.65 -6.39
C GLY A 167 -14.17 19.86 -7.90
N LYS A 168 -12.95 19.74 -8.44
CA LYS A 168 -12.69 19.85 -9.88
C LYS A 168 -12.83 18.50 -10.59
N PRO A 169 -13.32 18.47 -11.85
CA PRO A 169 -13.44 17.22 -12.63
C PRO A 169 -12.10 16.52 -12.89
N SER A 170 -10.98 17.21 -12.72
CA SER A 170 -9.62 16.67 -12.85
C SER A 170 -9.20 15.77 -11.68
N GLN A 171 -10.01 15.69 -10.61
CA GLN A 171 -9.71 14.91 -9.42
C GLN A 171 -10.94 14.20 -8.88
N THR A 172 -10.83 12.89 -8.69
CA THR A 172 -11.82 12.05 -8.00
C THR A 172 -11.15 11.42 -6.79
N ILE A 173 -11.56 11.80 -5.59
CA ILE A 173 -10.97 11.29 -4.35
C ILE A 173 -11.70 10.02 -3.94
N VAL A 174 -10.94 8.96 -3.58
CA VAL A 174 -11.47 7.69 -3.07
C VAL A 174 -10.86 7.39 -1.71
N ASP A 175 -11.70 7.34 -0.69
CA ASP A 175 -11.34 7.02 0.70
C ASP A 175 -11.46 5.51 0.96
N ALA A 176 -10.35 4.87 1.35
CA ALA A 176 -10.27 3.43 1.59
C ALA A 176 -10.58 3.02 3.04
N ARG A 177 -10.96 3.96 3.92
CA ARG A 177 -11.32 3.65 5.30
C ARG A 177 -12.66 2.90 5.37
N ALA A 178 -12.86 2.21 6.50
CA ALA A 178 -14.15 1.60 6.82
C ALA A 178 -15.29 2.64 6.77
N PRO A 179 -16.52 2.24 6.34
CA PRO A 179 -17.65 3.17 6.19
C PRO A 179 -17.95 3.99 7.43
N ALA A 180 -17.86 3.40 8.62
CA ALA A 180 -18.11 4.12 9.88
C ALA A 180 -17.11 5.26 10.11
N ARG A 181 -15.83 5.08 9.73
CA ARG A 181 -14.83 6.15 9.80
C ARG A 181 -15.05 7.22 8.74
N TYR A 182 -15.35 6.82 7.52
CA TYR A 182 -15.69 7.74 6.43
C TYR A 182 -16.89 8.61 6.80
N LYS A 183 -17.94 8.02 7.36
CA LYS A 183 -19.15 8.72 7.78
C LYS A 183 -18.97 9.58 9.03
N GLY A 184 -17.83 9.49 9.72
CA GLY A 184 -17.60 10.20 10.95
C GLY A 184 -18.34 9.64 12.17
N GLU A 185 -18.86 8.41 12.08
CA GLU A 185 -19.51 7.70 13.18
C GLU A 185 -18.49 7.25 14.23
N THR A 186 -17.26 6.95 13.79
CA THR A 186 -16.14 6.58 14.65
C THR A 186 -14.83 7.14 14.11
N GLU A 187 -13.92 7.60 14.98
CA GLU A 187 -12.54 7.94 14.62
C GLU A 187 -11.60 7.65 15.80
N PRO A 188 -10.96 6.45 15.82
CA PRO A 188 -10.13 6.04 16.95
C PRO A 188 -8.70 6.57 16.90
N PHE A 189 -8.26 7.19 15.78
CA PHE A 189 -6.86 7.52 15.56
C PHE A 189 -6.58 9.01 15.37
N ASP A 190 -7.53 9.75 14.83
CA ASP A 190 -7.37 11.17 14.49
C ASP A 190 -8.28 12.05 15.35
N PRO A 191 -7.90 13.33 15.57
CA PRO A 191 -8.66 14.22 16.48
C PRO A 191 -10.02 14.62 15.93
N VAL A 192 -10.26 14.48 14.63
CA VAL A 192 -11.49 14.90 13.97
C VAL A 192 -12.04 13.78 13.10
N ALA A 193 -13.34 13.51 13.26
CA ALA A 193 -14.08 12.56 12.43
C ALA A 193 -14.62 13.21 11.14
N GLY A 194 -14.91 12.40 10.13
CA GLY A 194 -15.43 12.82 8.83
C GLY A 194 -14.55 12.39 7.66
N HIS A 195 -14.71 13.06 6.52
CA HIS A 195 -13.97 12.76 5.28
C HIS A 195 -13.66 14.05 4.48
N ILE A 196 -12.81 13.91 3.47
CA ILE A 196 -12.50 14.99 2.52
C ILE A 196 -13.76 15.27 1.68
N PRO A 197 -14.22 16.52 1.56
CA PRO A 197 -15.45 16.82 0.81
C PRO A 197 -15.43 16.27 -0.62
N GLY A 198 -16.52 15.60 -1.01
CA GLY A 198 -16.66 14.99 -2.33
C GLY A 198 -15.92 13.66 -2.51
N ALA A 199 -15.26 13.13 -1.50
CA ALA A 199 -14.63 11.82 -1.58
C ALA A 199 -15.68 10.70 -1.69
N LEU A 200 -15.43 9.75 -2.58
CA LEU A 200 -16.14 8.47 -2.63
C LEU A 200 -15.56 7.52 -1.59
N ASN A 201 -16.35 6.54 -1.13
CA ASN A 201 -15.85 5.54 -0.18
C ASN A 201 -15.78 4.15 -0.83
N ARG A 202 -14.59 3.55 -0.79
CA ARG A 202 -14.37 2.14 -1.13
C ARG A 202 -13.41 1.54 -0.10
N PRO A 203 -13.92 0.84 0.91
CA PRO A 203 -13.08 0.17 1.90
C PRO A 203 -12.08 -0.77 1.24
N PHE A 204 -10.83 -0.78 1.70
CA PHE A 204 -9.75 -1.55 1.07
C PHE A 204 -10.05 -3.06 0.99
N ASN A 205 -10.73 -3.60 2.01
CA ASN A 205 -11.12 -5.01 2.07
C ASN A 205 -12.19 -5.39 1.04
N SER A 206 -12.85 -4.43 0.38
CA SER A 206 -13.76 -4.69 -0.73
C SER A 206 -13.08 -5.30 -1.96
N ASN A 207 -11.75 -5.28 -2.02
CA ASN A 207 -10.98 -5.87 -3.11
C ASN A 207 -10.71 -7.37 -2.94
N ILE A 208 -10.96 -7.91 -1.75
CA ILE A 208 -10.64 -9.28 -1.38
C ILE A 208 -11.91 -10.14 -1.47
N ALA A 209 -11.79 -11.31 -2.06
CA ALA A 209 -12.84 -12.33 -2.13
C ALA A 209 -12.91 -13.13 -0.82
N SER A 210 -13.93 -13.98 -0.69
CA SER A 210 -14.18 -14.77 0.52
C SER A 210 -13.11 -15.82 0.81
N ASP A 211 -12.32 -16.20 -0.18
CA ASP A 211 -11.19 -17.11 -0.08
C ASP A 211 -9.87 -16.41 0.36
N GLY A 212 -9.91 -15.10 0.54
CA GLY A 212 -8.76 -14.29 0.93
C GLY A 212 -7.88 -13.81 -0.24
N LEU A 213 -8.19 -14.18 -1.46
CA LEU A 213 -7.49 -13.74 -2.66
C LEU A 213 -8.04 -12.41 -3.18
N MET A 214 -7.26 -11.74 -4.01
CA MET A 214 -7.75 -10.58 -4.77
C MET A 214 -8.91 -11.03 -5.66
N LYS A 215 -10.00 -10.25 -5.70
CA LYS A 215 -11.12 -10.51 -6.61
C LYS A 215 -10.65 -10.57 -8.07
N PRO A 216 -11.30 -11.38 -8.93
CA PRO A 216 -11.01 -11.41 -10.35
C PRO A 216 -11.05 -10.01 -11.00
N ALA A 217 -10.14 -9.77 -11.94
CA ALA A 217 -10.01 -8.49 -12.62
C ALA A 217 -11.32 -7.94 -13.21
N SER A 218 -12.17 -8.82 -13.76
CA SER A 218 -13.47 -8.44 -14.32
C SER A 218 -14.46 -7.96 -13.25
N ILE A 219 -14.44 -8.55 -12.05
CA ILE A 219 -15.28 -8.14 -10.92
C ILE A 219 -14.80 -6.80 -10.39
N LEU A 220 -13.48 -6.66 -10.14
CA LEU A 220 -12.90 -5.39 -9.72
C LEU A 220 -13.23 -4.28 -10.72
N ARG A 221 -13.09 -4.55 -12.01
CA ARG A 221 -13.41 -3.61 -13.08
C ARG A 221 -14.86 -3.14 -12.98
N ALA A 222 -15.81 -4.06 -12.90
CA ALA A 222 -17.24 -3.73 -12.82
C ALA A 222 -17.55 -2.90 -11.55
N GLU A 223 -16.96 -3.26 -10.40
CA GLU A 223 -17.16 -2.55 -9.14
C GLU A 223 -16.57 -1.12 -9.18
N PHE A 224 -15.39 -0.93 -9.77
CA PHE A 224 -14.80 0.41 -9.94
C PHE A 224 -15.55 1.24 -10.97
N ASP A 225 -15.98 0.67 -12.09
CA ASP A 225 -16.78 1.38 -13.09
C ASP A 225 -18.11 1.86 -12.47
N ALA A 226 -18.76 1.04 -11.61
CA ALA A 226 -19.96 1.43 -10.87
C ALA A 226 -19.69 2.54 -9.85
N LEU A 227 -18.56 2.47 -9.09
CA LEU A 227 -18.18 3.47 -8.11
C LEU A 227 -17.86 4.82 -8.77
N LEU A 228 -17.09 4.80 -9.84
CA LEU A 228 -16.61 6.01 -10.52
C LEU A 228 -17.68 6.64 -11.42
N SER A 229 -18.68 5.86 -11.86
CA SER A 229 -19.76 6.32 -12.76
C SER A 229 -19.17 6.95 -14.04
N LEU A 230 -19.28 8.28 -14.19
CA LEU A 230 -18.77 9.03 -15.34
C LEU A 230 -17.35 9.56 -15.15
N GLN A 231 -16.73 9.32 -13.99
CA GLN A 231 -15.38 9.80 -13.70
C GLN A 231 -14.31 8.94 -14.39
N HIS A 232 -13.26 9.57 -14.86
CA HIS A 232 -12.16 8.86 -15.49
C HIS A 232 -11.23 8.24 -14.44
N ALA A 233 -10.85 6.98 -14.61
CA ALA A 233 -9.91 6.28 -13.72
C ALA A 233 -8.59 7.07 -13.51
N ARG A 234 -8.11 7.78 -14.53
CA ARG A 234 -6.88 8.60 -14.45
C ARG A 234 -6.97 9.81 -13.51
N THR A 235 -8.16 10.24 -13.12
CA THR A 235 -8.35 11.34 -12.18
C THR A 235 -8.39 10.90 -10.74
N VAL A 236 -8.35 9.58 -10.49
CA VAL A 236 -8.52 9.01 -9.16
C VAL A 236 -7.28 9.23 -8.30
N VAL A 237 -7.53 9.77 -7.11
CA VAL A 237 -6.55 9.94 -6.04
C VAL A 237 -7.05 9.14 -4.83
N HIS A 238 -6.32 8.10 -4.47
CA HIS A 238 -6.65 7.27 -3.31
C HIS A 238 -6.04 7.82 -2.04
N HIS A 239 -6.81 7.79 -0.97
CA HIS A 239 -6.32 8.04 0.39
C HIS A 239 -7.00 7.09 1.39
N CYS A 240 -6.54 7.12 2.64
CA CYS A 240 -7.15 6.40 3.76
C CYS A 240 -6.97 7.18 5.07
N GLY A 241 -6.61 6.51 6.15
CA GLY A 241 -6.23 7.17 7.41
C GLY A 241 -4.82 7.77 7.39
N SER A 242 -3.85 7.08 6.79
CA SER A 242 -2.42 7.45 6.84
C SER A 242 -1.59 6.95 5.64
N GLY A 243 -2.22 6.72 4.48
CA GLY A 243 -1.54 6.37 3.23
C GLY A 243 -1.08 4.92 3.12
N ILE A 244 -1.63 4.02 3.93
CA ILE A 244 -1.35 2.56 3.89
C ILE A 244 -2.49 1.83 3.20
N SER A 245 -3.67 1.79 3.82
CA SER A 245 -4.84 1.04 3.33
C SER A 245 -5.46 1.61 2.03
N ALA A 246 -4.97 2.72 1.53
CA ALA A 246 -5.33 3.25 0.21
C ALA A 246 -4.74 2.40 -0.94
N ILE A 247 -3.58 1.78 -0.71
CA ILE A 247 -2.80 1.14 -1.76
C ILE A 247 -3.44 -0.14 -2.29
N PRO A 248 -4.12 -0.99 -1.50
CA PRO A 248 -4.90 -2.09 -2.06
C PRO A 248 -5.93 -1.68 -3.14
N ASN A 249 -6.52 -0.47 -3.04
CA ASN A 249 -7.38 0.06 -4.10
C ASN A 249 -6.59 0.43 -5.36
N ILE A 250 -5.38 0.99 -5.22
CA ILE A 250 -4.48 1.30 -6.34
C ILE A 250 -4.08 0.01 -7.06
N LEU A 251 -3.64 -1.00 -6.30
CA LEU A 251 -3.30 -2.34 -6.82
C LEU A 251 -4.49 -2.97 -7.55
N ALA A 252 -5.69 -2.93 -6.93
CA ALA A 252 -6.90 -3.48 -7.52
C ALA A 252 -7.30 -2.78 -8.83
N MET A 253 -7.11 -1.46 -8.94
CA MET A 253 -7.34 -0.75 -10.20
C MET A 253 -6.32 -1.13 -11.28
N GLU A 254 -5.05 -1.35 -10.92
CA GLU A 254 -4.03 -1.83 -11.87
C GLU A 254 -4.35 -3.27 -12.33
N VAL A 255 -4.76 -4.17 -11.43
CA VAL A 255 -5.24 -5.54 -11.75
C VAL A 255 -6.48 -5.51 -12.65
N ALA A 256 -7.41 -4.59 -12.40
CA ALA A 256 -8.62 -4.41 -13.21
C ALA A 256 -8.37 -3.81 -14.60
N GLY A 257 -7.11 -3.48 -14.95
CA GLY A 257 -6.77 -2.83 -16.21
C GLY A 257 -7.24 -1.38 -16.33
N LEU A 258 -7.50 -0.71 -15.19
CA LEU A 258 -7.87 0.71 -15.12
C LEU A 258 -6.66 1.65 -15.12
N GLY A 259 -5.45 1.09 -15.09
CA GLY A 259 -4.19 1.81 -15.08
C GLY A 259 -3.75 2.23 -13.68
N ARG A 260 -2.68 3.01 -13.63
CA ARG A 260 -2.07 3.50 -12.40
C ARG A 260 -2.75 4.78 -11.97
N THR A 261 -3.14 4.84 -10.70
CA THR A 261 -3.82 5.97 -10.08
C THR A 261 -2.93 6.60 -9.01
N ALA A 262 -3.26 7.81 -8.58
CA ALA A 262 -2.44 8.55 -7.63
C ALA A 262 -2.69 8.13 -6.18
N LEU A 263 -1.68 8.28 -5.34
CA LEU A 263 -1.75 8.16 -3.88
C LEU A 263 -1.63 9.54 -3.23
N TYR A 264 -2.57 9.91 -2.37
CA TYR A 264 -2.40 10.96 -1.38
C TYR A 264 -1.93 10.33 -0.06
N ALA A 265 -0.61 10.27 0.14
CA ALA A 265 0.00 9.54 1.26
C ALA A 265 -0.29 10.19 2.62
N GLY A 266 -0.41 11.51 2.70
CA GLY A 266 -0.77 12.23 3.94
C GLY A 266 -2.12 11.81 4.48
N SER A 267 -3.08 11.56 3.59
CA SER A 267 -4.38 10.99 3.91
C SER A 267 -5.17 11.81 4.94
N TRP A 268 -6.16 11.17 5.57
CA TRP A 268 -6.99 11.84 6.57
C TRP A 268 -6.18 12.43 7.73
N SER A 269 -5.16 11.71 8.20
CA SER A 269 -4.33 12.15 9.33
C SER A 269 -3.55 13.44 9.07
N GLU A 270 -3.16 13.73 7.83
CA GLU A 270 -2.56 15.02 7.47
C GLU A 270 -3.66 16.05 7.19
N TRP A 271 -4.69 15.66 6.43
CA TRP A 271 -5.77 16.54 6.03
C TRP A 271 -6.47 17.19 7.22
N CYS A 272 -6.95 16.40 8.19
CA CYS A 272 -7.71 16.91 9.35
C CYS A 272 -6.85 17.69 10.34
N ASN A 273 -5.53 17.57 10.28
CA ASN A 273 -4.57 18.33 11.08
C ASN A 273 -3.99 19.54 10.36
N THR A 274 -4.38 19.79 9.10
CA THR A 274 -3.94 20.98 8.33
C THR A 274 -4.95 22.10 8.51
N PRO A 275 -4.56 23.24 9.14
CA PRO A 275 -5.48 24.35 9.39
C PRO A 275 -6.10 24.89 8.09
N GLY A 276 -7.39 25.16 8.11
CA GLY A 276 -8.12 25.80 7.01
C GLY A 276 -8.62 24.83 5.92
N LEU A 277 -8.28 23.54 5.99
CA LEU A 277 -8.85 22.57 5.05
C LEU A 277 -10.30 22.19 5.42
N PRO A 278 -11.20 22.07 4.44
CA PRO A 278 -12.59 21.74 4.69
C PRO A 278 -12.76 20.27 5.07
N LEU A 279 -13.74 20.02 5.95
CA LEU A 279 -14.14 18.70 6.41
C LEU A 279 -15.61 18.47 6.09
N SER A 280 -16.00 17.24 5.81
CA SER A 280 -17.38 16.86 5.53
C SER A 280 -17.86 15.72 6.43
N LEU A 281 -19.12 15.82 6.83
CA LEU A 281 -19.95 14.73 7.36
C LEU A 281 -21.13 14.43 6.44
N ILE A 282 -21.20 15.10 5.27
CA ILE A 282 -22.26 14.91 4.28
C ILE A 282 -21.82 13.79 3.34
N HIS A 283 -22.58 12.71 3.32
CA HIS A 283 -22.31 11.55 2.48
C HIS A 283 -22.98 11.75 1.12
N ILE A 284 -22.24 11.46 0.06
CA ILE A 284 -22.71 11.53 -1.32
C ILE A 284 -23.19 10.15 -1.77
#